data_a460e43db826391701a577eb911e8995
#
_entry.id   a460e43db826391701a577eb911e8995
#
_cell.length_a   1.000
_cell.length_b   1.000
_cell.length_c   1.000
_cell.angle_alpha   90.00
_cell.angle_beta   90.00
_cell.angle_gamma   90.00
#
_symmetry.space_group_name_H-M   'P 1'
#
loop_
_entity.id
_entity.type
_entity.pdbx_description
1 polymer ?
#
loop_
_entity_poly.entity_id
_entity_poly.type
_entity_poly.pdbx_seq_one_letter_code
_entity_poly.pdbx_strand_id
1 'polypeptide(L)'
;MESEAVIAQGGLERIGIPGSRLKLVDSKGEKVTIEKDIAGHEEGISLILSVLTDEKLGCIKAYNEIDAVGHRVVHGGEKFASSVLIDDEVLAKIVECCELAPLHNPANLEGIYAMQKILPGTPQVAVFDTAFHQTMPDYAYMYGLPYELYQKYGVRRYGFHGTSHRYVSRRACEILNVPYEKQRIITAHIGNGGSITAIQNGKSVDTSMGLTPVEGLLMGTRCGDIDPGVLTFIMNKEGLNADKVSNLINKDSGVLGISGVSSDMRELEIAVKEGNPRAIIAMSMYGYRIKKYVGAYAAAMGGVDILVFTGGVGENQTSMRKAVCQNMEYIGIHLDHAINDTIQGKEMVISTPESKVTVIVVPTDEEYVIASDTQDILGNQV
;
A
#
# COMPACT_ATOMS: atom_id res chain seq x y z
N MET A 1 -3.23 1.90 -24.08
CA MET A 1 -1.85 1.35 -24.14
C MET A 1 -1.87 0.21 -25.16
N GLU A 2 -1.18 0.34 -26.26
CA GLU A 2 -1.17 -0.71 -27.30
C GLU A 2 -0.30 -1.91 -26.91
N SER A 3 0.67 -1.72 -26.03
CA SER A 3 1.66 -2.76 -25.68
C SER A 3 1.86 -3.02 -24.20
N GLU A 4 1.21 -2.28 -23.29
CA GLU A 4 1.41 -2.33 -21.83
C GLU A 4 2.89 -2.27 -21.39
N ALA A 5 3.75 -1.71 -22.24
CA ALA A 5 5.19 -1.66 -21.99
C ALA A 5 5.56 -0.47 -21.12
N VAL A 6 6.33 -0.71 -20.06
CA VAL A 6 6.97 0.36 -19.28
C VAL A 6 8.14 0.90 -20.09
N ILE A 7 8.06 2.15 -20.55
CA ILE A 7 9.11 2.80 -21.35
C ILE A 7 10.10 3.62 -20.51
N ALA A 8 9.72 4.01 -19.30
CA ALA A 8 10.60 4.59 -18.29
C ALA A 8 9.97 4.41 -16.90
N GLN A 9 10.82 4.22 -15.90
CA GLN A 9 10.41 4.11 -14.50
C GLN A 9 11.39 4.86 -13.60
N GLY A 10 10.91 5.50 -12.55
CA GLY A 10 11.80 6.23 -11.67
C GLY A 10 11.14 6.71 -10.39
N GLY A 11 11.94 7.34 -9.53
CA GLY A 11 11.48 7.90 -8.27
C GLY A 11 12.27 9.14 -7.90
N LEU A 12 11.55 10.16 -7.47
CA LEU A 12 12.13 11.38 -6.94
C LEU A 12 12.12 11.31 -5.41
N GLU A 13 13.30 11.39 -4.82
CA GLU A 13 13.49 11.27 -3.38
C GLU A 13 13.86 12.62 -2.75
N ARG A 14 13.47 12.82 -1.48
CA ARG A 14 13.87 13.96 -0.64
C ARG A 14 13.41 15.32 -1.16
N ILE A 15 12.20 15.42 -1.73
CA ILE A 15 11.61 16.68 -2.17
C ILE A 15 11.50 17.65 -0.96
N GLY A 16 11.87 18.90 -1.15
CA GLY A 16 11.80 19.95 -0.13
C GLY A 16 12.89 19.91 0.96
N ILE A 17 13.85 18.98 0.85
CA ILE A 17 14.99 18.89 1.77
C ILE A 17 16.31 18.69 0.99
N PRO A 18 17.48 19.09 1.56
CA PRO A 18 18.76 18.95 0.88
C PRO A 18 19.08 17.53 0.43
N GLY A 19 19.70 17.40 -0.74
CA GLY A 19 20.10 16.13 -1.33
C GLY A 19 18.98 15.40 -2.04
N SER A 20 18.05 16.14 -2.67
CA SER A 20 17.04 15.59 -3.57
C SER A 20 17.72 14.91 -4.76
N ARG A 21 17.12 13.80 -5.21
CA ARG A 21 17.66 13.03 -6.33
C ARG A 21 16.56 12.31 -7.09
N LEU A 22 16.64 12.37 -8.40
CA LEU A 22 15.83 11.57 -9.32
C LEU A 22 16.61 10.33 -9.70
N LYS A 23 16.06 9.18 -9.39
CA LYS A 23 16.54 7.87 -9.86
C LYS A 23 15.62 7.40 -10.97
N LEU A 24 16.16 6.98 -12.08
CA LEU A 24 15.39 6.43 -13.19
C LEU A 24 16.05 5.19 -13.77
N VAL A 25 15.24 4.37 -14.39
CA VAL A 25 15.64 3.29 -15.27
C VAL A 25 15.16 3.68 -16.66
N ASP A 26 16.07 3.83 -17.59
CA ASP A 26 15.74 4.19 -18.97
C ASP A 26 15.15 3.01 -19.77
N SER A 27 14.74 3.28 -21.00
CA SER A 27 14.19 2.25 -21.92
C SER A 27 15.17 1.12 -22.27
N LYS A 28 16.47 1.30 -21.94
CA LYS A 28 17.52 0.28 -22.13
C LYS A 28 17.82 -0.51 -20.87
N GLY A 29 17.16 -0.17 -19.75
CA GLY A 29 17.40 -0.77 -18.44
C GLY A 29 18.61 -0.19 -17.69
N GLU A 30 19.18 0.93 -18.14
CA GLU A 30 20.29 1.60 -17.46
C GLU A 30 19.78 2.45 -16.30
N LYS A 31 20.46 2.35 -15.15
CA LYS A 31 20.12 3.12 -13.95
C LYS A 31 20.86 4.45 -13.94
N VAL A 32 20.13 5.54 -13.92
CA VAL A 32 20.66 6.90 -13.86
C VAL A 32 20.21 7.58 -12.57
N THR A 33 21.10 8.34 -11.94
CA THR A 33 20.76 9.18 -10.78
C THR A 33 21.14 10.63 -11.10
N ILE A 34 20.17 11.54 -10.96
CA ILE A 34 20.37 12.98 -11.15
C ILE A 34 20.19 13.62 -9.77
N GLU A 35 21.26 14.22 -9.26
CA GLU A 35 21.26 14.98 -8.01
C GLU A 35 20.95 16.44 -8.32
N LYS A 36 19.88 16.96 -7.72
CA LYS A 36 19.45 18.34 -7.86
C LYS A 36 18.55 18.68 -6.67
N ASP A 37 18.86 19.75 -5.96
CA ASP A 37 17.97 20.24 -4.90
C ASP A 37 16.64 20.69 -5.50
N ILE A 38 15.55 20.20 -4.93
CA ILE A 38 14.19 20.38 -5.43
C ILE A 38 13.34 20.92 -4.30
N ALA A 39 12.81 22.11 -4.46
CA ALA A 39 12.08 22.83 -3.45
C ALA A 39 10.65 22.29 -3.20
N GLY A 40 10.01 21.70 -4.22
CA GLY A 40 8.63 21.22 -4.12
C GLY A 40 8.22 20.32 -5.27
N HIS A 41 6.98 19.84 -5.23
CA HIS A 41 6.45 18.87 -6.20
C HIS A 41 6.40 19.42 -7.63
N GLU A 42 6.06 20.70 -7.85
CA GLU A 42 6.03 21.31 -9.17
C GLU A 42 7.42 21.27 -9.86
N GLU A 43 8.47 21.64 -9.12
CA GLU A 43 9.85 21.56 -9.65
C GLU A 43 10.27 20.10 -9.90
N GLY A 44 9.86 19.19 -9.03
CA GLY A 44 10.11 17.77 -9.17
C GLY A 44 9.48 17.19 -10.43
N ILE A 45 8.21 17.49 -10.67
CA ILE A 45 7.49 17.05 -11.87
C ILE A 45 8.11 17.67 -13.13
N SER A 46 8.47 18.95 -13.09
CA SER A 46 9.16 19.63 -14.20
C SER A 46 10.49 18.95 -14.53
N LEU A 47 11.25 18.52 -13.51
CA LEU A 47 12.47 17.76 -13.71
C LEU A 47 12.18 16.39 -14.36
N ILE A 48 11.20 15.64 -13.85
CA ILE A 48 10.82 14.35 -14.43
C ILE A 48 10.46 14.51 -15.91
N LEU A 49 9.58 15.44 -16.26
CA LEU A 49 9.17 15.68 -17.65
C LEU A 49 10.33 16.14 -18.54
N SER A 50 11.25 16.96 -18.02
CA SER A 50 12.44 17.36 -18.77
C SER A 50 13.35 16.18 -19.08
N VAL A 51 13.46 15.21 -18.17
CA VAL A 51 14.25 13.98 -18.38
C VAL A 51 13.56 13.04 -19.36
N LEU A 52 12.23 12.94 -19.31
CA LEU A 52 11.48 12.11 -20.27
C LEU A 52 11.63 12.61 -21.72
N THR A 53 11.91 13.90 -21.92
CA THR A 53 12.12 14.52 -23.25
C THR A 53 13.61 14.81 -23.56
N ASP A 54 14.54 14.40 -22.72
CA ASP A 54 15.98 14.58 -22.93
C ASP A 54 16.47 13.77 -24.15
N GLU A 55 17.37 14.34 -24.95
CA GLU A 55 17.87 13.67 -26.15
C GLU A 55 18.59 12.33 -25.90
N LYS A 56 19.14 12.13 -24.71
CA LYS A 56 19.93 10.93 -24.36
C LYS A 56 19.18 9.95 -23.45
N LEU A 57 18.43 10.49 -22.49
CA LEU A 57 17.77 9.72 -21.43
C LEU A 57 16.28 9.57 -21.70
N GLY A 58 15.70 10.43 -22.53
CA GLY A 58 14.27 10.50 -22.75
C GLY A 58 13.72 9.34 -23.56
N CYS A 59 12.43 9.11 -23.38
CA CYS A 59 11.65 8.08 -24.06
C CYS A 59 10.53 8.67 -24.94
N ILE A 60 10.27 9.96 -24.84
CA ILE A 60 9.32 10.72 -25.67
C ILE A 60 10.01 11.95 -26.26
N LYS A 61 9.47 12.50 -27.35
CA LYS A 61 10.04 13.67 -28.04
C LYS A 61 9.46 14.98 -27.54
N ALA A 62 8.21 14.97 -27.11
CA ALA A 62 7.51 16.16 -26.65
C ALA A 62 6.39 15.78 -25.66
N TYR A 63 5.97 16.75 -24.85
CA TYR A 63 4.92 16.54 -23.83
C TYR A 63 3.55 16.20 -24.42
N ASN A 64 3.28 16.55 -25.67
CA ASN A 64 2.03 16.20 -26.36
C ASN A 64 1.94 14.72 -26.77
N GLU A 65 2.98 13.92 -26.53
CA GLU A 65 2.92 12.45 -26.62
C GLU A 65 2.36 11.80 -25.34
N ILE A 66 2.09 12.60 -24.29
CA ILE A 66 1.45 12.14 -23.07
C ILE A 66 -0.05 12.29 -23.25
N ASP A 67 -0.74 11.17 -23.47
CA ASP A 67 -2.19 11.15 -23.72
C ASP A 67 -3.01 11.33 -22.43
N ALA A 68 -2.50 10.89 -21.28
CA ALA A 68 -3.18 10.97 -19.99
C ALA A 68 -2.21 10.86 -18.81
N VAL A 69 -2.70 11.24 -17.62
CA VAL A 69 -1.98 11.12 -16.35
C VAL A 69 -2.84 10.40 -15.31
N GLY A 70 -2.32 9.31 -14.75
CA GLY A 70 -2.92 8.65 -13.59
C GLY A 70 -2.25 9.12 -12.30
N HIS A 71 -3.05 9.44 -11.28
CA HIS A 71 -2.60 9.85 -9.97
C HIS A 71 -3.05 8.87 -8.90
N ARG A 72 -2.12 8.42 -8.06
CA ARG A 72 -2.48 7.81 -6.80
C ARG A 72 -2.95 8.89 -5.84
N VAL A 73 -4.16 8.72 -5.28
CA VAL A 73 -4.70 9.57 -4.20
C VAL A 73 -4.96 8.68 -2.99
N VAL A 74 -4.39 9.06 -1.84
CA VAL A 74 -4.41 8.18 -0.67
C VAL A 74 -5.81 8.00 -0.11
N HIS A 75 -6.64 9.04 -0.03
CA HIS A 75 -7.94 8.96 0.62
C HIS A 75 -9.05 9.56 -0.23
N GLY A 76 -10.04 8.73 -0.56
CA GLY A 76 -11.24 9.14 -1.30
C GLY A 76 -12.50 9.33 -0.44
N GLY A 77 -12.41 9.11 0.89
CA GLY A 77 -13.57 9.12 1.77
C GLY A 77 -14.60 8.07 1.36
N GLU A 78 -15.87 8.35 1.63
CA GLU A 78 -17.01 7.56 1.13
C GLU A 78 -17.48 8.05 -0.25
N LYS A 79 -16.81 9.06 -0.82
CA LYS A 79 -17.23 9.73 -2.05
C LYS A 79 -16.76 9.01 -3.30
N PHE A 80 -15.69 8.20 -3.18
CA PHE A 80 -15.08 7.52 -4.30
C PHE A 80 -14.95 6.01 -4.04
N ALA A 81 -15.73 5.23 -4.76
CA ALA A 81 -15.70 3.76 -4.76
C ALA A 81 -14.97 3.17 -5.97
N SER A 82 -14.46 4.02 -6.86
CA SER A 82 -13.70 3.67 -8.06
C SER A 82 -12.77 4.81 -8.46
N SER A 83 -11.89 4.55 -9.41
CA SER A 83 -11.09 5.58 -10.07
C SER A 83 -11.98 6.50 -10.90
N VAL A 84 -11.64 7.79 -11.00
CA VAL A 84 -12.45 8.81 -11.67
C VAL A 84 -11.62 9.79 -12.48
N LEU A 85 -12.17 10.31 -13.56
CA LEU A 85 -11.61 11.47 -14.28
C LEU A 85 -11.65 12.69 -13.36
N ILE A 86 -10.56 13.43 -13.31
CA ILE A 86 -10.42 14.62 -12.47
C ILE A 86 -11.06 15.82 -13.18
N ASP A 87 -12.09 16.39 -12.54
CA ASP A 87 -12.70 17.68 -12.84
C ASP A 87 -12.74 18.56 -11.58
N ASP A 88 -13.34 19.74 -11.66
CA ASP A 88 -13.44 20.68 -10.55
C ASP A 88 -14.25 20.11 -9.38
N GLU A 89 -15.28 19.30 -9.64
CA GLU A 89 -16.09 18.65 -8.61
C GLU A 89 -15.30 17.57 -7.87
N VAL A 90 -14.55 16.76 -8.62
CA VAL A 90 -13.66 15.73 -8.06
C VAL A 90 -12.57 16.38 -7.22
N LEU A 91 -11.93 17.45 -7.71
CA LEU A 91 -10.93 18.20 -6.93
C LEU A 91 -11.50 18.73 -5.61
N ALA A 92 -12.68 19.35 -5.64
CA ALA A 92 -13.32 19.84 -4.43
C ALA A 92 -13.55 18.71 -3.39
N LYS A 93 -13.99 17.55 -3.84
CA LYS A 93 -14.19 16.38 -2.98
C LYS A 93 -12.86 15.82 -2.42
N ILE A 94 -11.77 15.82 -3.21
CA ILE A 94 -10.45 15.43 -2.71
C ILE A 94 -9.93 16.41 -1.66
N VAL A 95 -10.18 17.73 -1.84
CA VAL A 95 -9.84 18.75 -0.84
C VAL A 95 -10.59 18.49 0.48
N GLU A 96 -11.89 18.17 0.44
CA GLU A 96 -12.64 17.79 1.66
C GLU A 96 -12.04 16.56 2.35
N CYS A 97 -11.51 15.59 1.60
CA CYS A 97 -10.85 14.41 2.16
C CYS A 97 -9.48 14.72 2.80
N CYS A 98 -8.93 15.93 2.68
CA CYS A 98 -7.71 16.32 3.38
C CYS A 98 -7.85 16.27 4.90
N GLU A 99 -9.06 16.47 5.44
CA GLU A 99 -9.31 16.33 6.88
C GLU A 99 -9.09 14.89 7.36
N LEU A 100 -9.40 13.88 6.51
CA LEU A 100 -9.20 12.46 6.81
C LEU A 100 -7.74 12.01 6.60
N ALA A 101 -7.01 12.66 5.69
CA ALA A 101 -5.63 12.31 5.35
C ALA A 101 -4.72 13.56 5.27
N PRO A 102 -4.54 14.31 6.38
CA PRO A 102 -3.82 15.59 6.35
C PRO A 102 -2.34 15.46 6.02
N LEU A 103 -1.75 14.27 6.17
CA LEU A 103 -0.36 14.00 5.86
C LEU A 103 -0.12 13.58 4.39
N HIS A 104 -1.18 13.28 3.64
CA HIS A 104 -1.05 12.66 2.30
C HIS A 104 -1.82 13.43 1.21
N ASN A 105 -3.12 13.67 1.38
CA ASN A 105 -3.96 14.27 0.35
C ASN A 105 -3.50 15.67 -0.11
N PRO A 106 -3.00 16.56 0.79
CA PRO A 106 -2.44 17.84 0.32
C PRO A 106 -1.30 17.67 -0.68
N ALA A 107 -0.36 16.75 -0.43
CA ALA A 107 0.73 16.46 -1.37
C ALA A 107 0.23 15.83 -2.69
N ASN A 108 -0.82 14.98 -2.63
CA ASN A 108 -1.43 14.45 -3.85
C ASN A 108 -2.06 15.56 -4.70
N LEU A 109 -2.75 16.53 -4.07
CA LEU A 109 -3.32 17.69 -4.76
C LEU A 109 -2.24 18.58 -5.39
N GLU A 110 -1.12 18.80 -4.69
CA GLU A 110 0.02 19.53 -5.27
C GLU A 110 0.52 18.87 -6.55
N GLY A 111 0.62 17.53 -6.57
CA GLY A 111 0.98 16.77 -7.76
C GLY A 111 -0.03 16.94 -8.90
N ILE A 112 -1.33 16.88 -8.61
CA ILE A 112 -2.39 17.07 -9.61
C ILE A 112 -2.34 18.48 -10.18
N TYR A 113 -2.28 19.51 -9.35
CA TYR A 113 -2.21 20.91 -9.80
C TYR A 113 -0.95 21.21 -10.62
N ALA A 114 0.19 20.63 -10.23
CA ALA A 114 1.43 20.78 -11.00
C ALA A 114 1.28 20.17 -12.40
N MET A 115 0.68 18.99 -12.53
CA MET A 115 0.44 18.37 -13.82
C MET A 115 -0.58 19.15 -14.66
N GLN A 116 -1.65 19.69 -14.07
CA GLN A 116 -2.60 20.56 -14.79
C GLN A 116 -1.93 21.81 -15.37
N LYS A 117 -0.97 22.39 -14.62
CA LYS A 117 -0.23 23.57 -15.03
C LYS A 117 0.77 23.27 -16.17
N ILE A 118 1.46 22.12 -16.09
CA ILE A 118 2.54 21.78 -17.05
C ILE A 118 1.97 21.12 -18.30
N LEU A 119 0.91 20.34 -18.18
CA LEU A 119 0.23 19.63 -19.26
C LEU A 119 -1.23 20.10 -19.39
N PRO A 120 -1.47 21.37 -19.76
CA PRO A 120 -2.83 21.89 -19.83
C PRO A 120 -3.66 21.13 -20.88
N GLY A 121 -4.84 20.68 -20.47
CA GLY A 121 -5.76 19.93 -21.35
C GLY A 121 -5.52 18.42 -21.41
N THR A 122 -4.41 17.91 -20.87
CA THR A 122 -4.21 16.45 -20.76
C THR A 122 -5.16 15.87 -19.69
N PRO A 123 -5.97 14.84 -20.01
CA PRO A 123 -6.87 14.21 -19.05
C PRO A 123 -6.10 13.62 -17.86
N GLN A 124 -6.66 13.76 -16.67
CA GLN A 124 -6.06 13.24 -15.45
C GLN A 124 -7.06 12.37 -14.69
N VAL A 125 -6.61 11.24 -14.16
CA VAL A 125 -7.45 10.27 -13.44
C VAL A 125 -6.92 10.11 -12.01
N ALA A 126 -7.82 10.14 -11.03
CA ALA A 126 -7.53 9.84 -9.63
C ALA A 126 -7.86 8.37 -9.33
N VAL A 127 -6.87 7.66 -8.79
CA VAL A 127 -6.97 6.27 -8.32
C VAL A 127 -6.79 6.26 -6.81
N PHE A 128 -7.82 5.81 -6.07
CA PHE A 128 -7.85 5.96 -4.61
C PHE A 128 -7.47 4.66 -3.90
N ASP A 129 -6.54 4.75 -2.94
CA ASP A 129 -6.16 3.61 -2.09
C ASP A 129 -7.34 3.04 -1.30
N THR A 130 -8.33 3.86 -0.96
CA THR A 130 -9.49 3.48 -0.17
C THR A 130 -10.65 2.90 -1.00
N ALA A 131 -10.64 3.09 -2.32
CA ALA A 131 -11.79 2.77 -3.18
C ALA A 131 -12.16 1.28 -3.16
N PHE A 132 -11.18 0.39 -3.20
CA PHE A 132 -11.41 -1.05 -3.19
C PHE A 132 -12.14 -1.53 -1.93
N HIS A 133 -11.94 -0.83 -0.80
CA HIS A 133 -12.52 -1.19 0.49
C HIS A 133 -13.93 -0.61 0.72
N GLN A 134 -14.47 0.16 -0.22
CA GLN A 134 -15.83 0.71 -0.09
C GLN A 134 -16.93 -0.36 -0.14
N THR A 135 -16.58 -1.59 -0.49
CA THR A 135 -17.50 -2.74 -0.48
C THR A 135 -17.63 -3.43 0.89
N MET A 136 -16.88 -2.99 1.91
CA MET A 136 -17.02 -3.52 3.26
C MET A 136 -18.43 -3.30 3.82
N PRO A 137 -19.04 -4.28 4.49
CA PRO A 137 -20.32 -4.10 5.16
C PRO A 137 -20.17 -3.19 6.40
N ASP A 138 -21.27 -2.59 6.82
CA ASP A 138 -21.28 -1.60 7.91
C ASP A 138 -20.74 -2.14 9.23
N TYR A 139 -21.05 -3.37 9.59
CA TYR A 139 -20.54 -4.02 10.81
C TYR A 139 -19.02 -4.28 10.77
N ALA A 140 -18.37 -4.24 9.60
CA ALA A 140 -16.92 -4.39 9.48
C ALA A 140 -16.19 -3.04 9.51
N TYR A 141 -16.81 -1.97 8.99
CA TYR A 141 -16.15 -0.67 8.96
C TYR A 141 -16.49 0.24 10.15
N MET A 142 -17.57 -0.01 10.88
CA MET A 142 -17.96 0.83 12.02
C MET A 142 -17.06 0.60 13.22
N TYR A 143 -16.69 1.69 13.90
CA TYR A 143 -16.08 1.62 15.21
C TYR A 143 -17.15 1.57 16.31
N GLY A 144 -16.85 0.92 17.43
CA GLY A 144 -17.70 0.91 18.64
C GLY A 144 -17.71 2.23 19.39
N LEU A 145 -17.92 3.33 18.67
CA LEU A 145 -18.03 4.70 19.18
C LEU A 145 -19.46 5.23 18.99
N PRO A 146 -19.85 6.34 19.64
CA PRO A 146 -21.15 6.95 19.38
C PRO A 146 -21.40 7.16 17.89
N TYR A 147 -22.56 6.69 17.40
CA TYR A 147 -22.89 6.69 15.97
C TYR A 147 -22.86 8.08 15.33
N GLU A 148 -23.15 9.12 16.13
CA GLU A 148 -23.09 10.51 15.70
C GLU A 148 -21.70 10.95 15.22
N LEU A 149 -20.63 10.33 15.72
CA LEU A 149 -19.27 10.61 15.27
C LEU A 149 -19.04 10.11 13.83
N TYR A 150 -19.61 8.97 13.48
CA TYR A 150 -19.63 8.52 12.10
C TYR A 150 -20.45 9.48 11.23
N GLN A 151 -21.68 9.81 11.62
CA GLN A 151 -22.54 10.67 10.83
C GLN A 151 -21.94 12.06 10.59
N LYS A 152 -21.28 12.63 11.61
CA LYS A 152 -20.78 14.01 11.56
C LYS A 152 -19.41 14.12 10.90
N TYR A 153 -18.54 13.15 11.12
CA TYR A 153 -17.12 13.24 10.78
C TYR A 153 -16.61 12.11 9.88
N GLY A 154 -17.48 11.17 9.50
CA GLY A 154 -17.05 10.00 8.73
C GLY A 154 -16.08 9.07 9.51
N VAL A 155 -16.22 9.01 10.85
CA VAL A 155 -15.34 8.16 11.69
C VAL A 155 -15.70 6.71 11.49
N ARG A 156 -14.98 6.06 10.57
CA ARG A 156 -15.11 4.64 10.22
C ARG A 156 -13.77 4.11 9.72
N ARG A 157 -13.69 2.79 9.55
CA ARG A 157 -12.59 2.14 8.83
C ARG A 157 -12.72 2.42 7.34
N TYR A 158 -11.64 2.87 6.69
CA TYR A 158 -11.55 3.03 5.23
C TYR A 158 -10.62 2.00 4.60
N GLY A 159 -9.48 1.73 5.24
CA GLY A 159 -8.44 0.87 4.68
C GLY A 159 -7.62 1.58 3.60
N PHE A 160 -6.44 1.01 3.31
CA PHE A 160 -5.49 1.57 2.35
C PHE A 160 -4.83 0.44 1.56
N HIS A 161 -3.91 0.76 0.65
CA HIS A 161 -3.31 -0.18 -0.31
C HIS A 161 -4.35 -0.91 -1.17
N GLY A 162 -5.55 -0.33 -1.35
CA GLY A 162 -6.64 -0.96 -2.07
C GLY A 162 -6.28 -1.30 -3.51
N THR A 163 -5.48 -0.47 -4.16
CA THR A 163 -4.94 -0.71 -5.50
C THR A 163 -4.12 -1.99 -5.55
N SER A 164 -3.19 -2.16 -4.59
CA SER A 164 -2.39 -3.37 -4.47
C SER A 164 -3.24 -4.61 -4.15
N HIS A 165 -4.12 -4.53 -3.13
CA HIS A 165 -4.98 -5.66 -2.76
C HIS A 165 -5.89 -6.12 -3.91
N ARG A 166 -6.44 -5.17 -4.68
CA ARG A 166 -7.23 -5.45 -5.88
C ARG A 166 -6.42 -6.18 -6.94
N TYR A 167 -5.22 -5.69 -7.23
CA TYR A 167 -4.33 -6.26 -8.23
C TYR A 167 -3.90 -7.68 -7.87
N VAL A 168 -3.26 -7.85 -6.72
CA VAL A 168 -2.66 -9.14 -6.37
C VAL A 168 -3.68 -10.25 -6.15
N SER A 169 -4.90 -9.89 -5.69
CA SER A 169 -5.97 -10.88 -5.53
C SER A 169 -6.51 -11.39 -6.87
N ARG A 170 -6.68 -10.52 -7.86
CA ARG A 170 -7.06 -10.89 -9.23
C ARG A 170 -5.95 -11.69 -9.89
N ARG A 171 -4.72 -11.18 -9.81
CA ARG A 171 -3.55 -11.81 -10.40
C ARG A 171 -3.31 -13.22 -9.86
N ALA A 172 -3.48 -13.43 -8.56
CA ALA A 172 -3.40 -14.77 -7.96
C ALA A 172 -4.42 -15.73 -8.58
N CYS A 173 -5.66 -15.30 -8.80
CA CYS A 173 -6.69 -16.12 -9.44
C CYS A 173 -6.38 -16.42 -10.91
N GLU A 174 -5.83 -15.45 -11.65
CA GLU A 174 -5.36 -15.66 -13.02
C GLU A 174 -4.25 -16.71 -13.09
N ILE A 175 -3.22 -16.60 -12.23
CA ILE A 175 -2.13 -17.56 -12.17
C ILE A 175 -2.64 -18.96 -11.84
N LEU A 176 -3.59 -19.06 -10.92
CA LEU A 176 -4.17 -20.32 -10.49
C LEU A 176 -5.27 -20.84 -11.44
N ASN A 177 -5.67 -20.04 -12.43
CA ASN A 177 -6.76 -20.33 -13.35
C ASN A 177 -8.07 -20.69 -12.62
N VAL A 178 -8.45 -19.89 -11.61
CA VAL A 178 -9.67 -20.05 -10.82
C VAL A 178 -10.55 -18.80 -10.90
N PRO A 179 -11.89 -18.92 -10.83
CA PRO A 179 -12.80 -17.78 -10.92
C PRO A 179 -12.68 -16.91 -9.65
N TYR A 180 -12.35 -15.63 -9.84
CA TYR A 180 -12.13 -14.64 -8.79
C TYR A 180 -13.33 -14.46 -7.86
N GLU A 181 -14.53 -14.43 -8.44
CA GLU A 181 -15.80 -14.21 -7.72
C GLU A 181 -16.22 -15.40 -6.85
N LYS A 182 -15.50 -16.52 -6.90
CA LYS A 182 -15.81 -17.73 -6.11
C LYS A 182 -14.81 -17.99 -5.00
N GLN A 183 -13.78 -17.14 -4.85
CA GLN A 183 -12.71 -17.36 -3.91
C GLN A 183 -12.87 -16.53 -2.65
N ARG A 184 -12.38 -17.05 -1.53
CA ARG A 184 -12.10 -16.34 -0.28
C ARG A 184 -10.60 -16.12 -0.21
N ILE A 185 -10.17 -14.89 -0.37
CA ILE A 185 -8.77 -14.53 -0.52
C ILE A 185 -8.35 -13.65 0.64
N ILE A 186 -7.20 -13.94 1.22
CA ILE A 186 -6.53 -13.03 2.15
C ILE A 186 -5.27 -12.52 1.44
N THR A 187 -5.14 -11.21 1.33
CA THR A 187 -3.95 -10.58 0.76
C THR A 187 -3.18 -9.87 1.87
N ALA A 188 -1.89 -10.15 1.97
CA ALA A 188 -0.98 -9.57 2.94
C ALA A 188 0.03 -8.67 2.20
N HIS A 189 -0.30 -7.38 2.10
CA HIS A 189 0.62 -6.36 1.60
C HIS A 189 1.52 -5.92 2.74
N ILE A 190 2.77 -6.36 2.72
CA ILE A 190 3.70 -6.23 3.84
C ILE A 190 4.98 -5.54 3.37
N GLY A 191 5.18 -4.32 3.87
CA GLY A 191 6.34 -3.47 3.61
C GLY A 191 6.69 -2.62 4.82
N ASN A 192 7.23 -1.41 4.61
CA ASN A 192 7.41 -0.43 5.68
C ASN A 192 6.06 0.03 6.26
N GLY A 193 5.04 0.23 5.40
CA GLY A 193 3.63 0.14 5.76
C GLY A 193 3.12 -1.28 5.51
N GLY A 194 2.04 -1.70 6.17
CA GLY A 194 1.48 -3.02 5.94
C GLY A 194 0.00 -3.10 6.24
N SER A 195 -0.73 -3.86 5.43
CA SER A 195 -2.13 -4.17 5.65
C SER A 195 -2.48 -5.57 5.19
N ILE A 196 -3.54 -6.11 5.76
CA ILE A 196 -4.15 -7.37 5.34
C ILE A 196 -5.59 -7.09 4.97
N THR A 197 -6.06 -7.71 3.91
CA THR A 197 -7.45 -7.57 3.44
C THR A 197 -8.08 -8.92 3.23
N ALA A 198 -9.31 -9.06 3.73
CA ALA A 198 -10.22 -10.16 3.46
C ALA A 198 -11.04 -9.85 2.21
N ILE A 199 -11.00 -10.74 1.23
CA ILE A 199 -11.69 -10.57 -0.05
C ILE A 199 -12.59 -11.78 -0.28
N GLN A 200 -13.86 -11.53 -0.48
CA GLN A 200 -14.85 -12.58 -0.74
C GLN A 200 -15.72 -12.19 -1.94
N ASN A 201 -15.91 -13.12 -2.87
CA ASN A 201 -16.68 -12.88 -4.09
C ASN A 201 -16.18 -11.66 -4.88
N GLY A 202 -14.86 -11.46 -4.95
CA GLY A 202 -14.25 -10.35 -5.66
C GLY A 202 -14.35 -8.99 -4.97
N LYS A 203 -14.83 -8.91 -3.73
CA LYS A 203 -15.06 -7.69 -2.95
C LYS A 203 -14.26 -7.70 -1.66
N SER A 204 -13.68 -6.55 -1.28
CA SER A 204 -13.13 -6.35 0.05
C SER A 204 -14.25 -6.40 1.09
N VAL A 205 -14.14 -7.31 2.06
CA VAL A 205 -15.13 -7.48 3.14
C VAL A 205 -14.59 -7.04 4.50
N ASP A 206 -13.28 -6.93 4.64
CA ASP A 206 -12.60 -6.35 5.80
C ASP A 206 -11.14 -6.00 5.44
N THR A 207 -10.55 -5.07 6.19
CA THR A 207 -9.14 -4.70 6.02
C THR A 207 -8.55 -4.22 7.34
N SER A 208 -7.24 -4.35 7.54
CA SER A 208 -6.59 -4.10 8.83
C SER A 208 -6.31 -2.64 9.14
N MET A 209 -6.07 -1.80 8.14
CA MET A 209 -5.92 -0.35 8.35
C MET A 209 -7.29 0.29 8.58
N GLY A 210 -7.32 1.33 9.40
CA GLY A 210 -8.54 1.95 9.91
C GLY A 210 -8.95 3.22 9.20
N LEU A 211 -9.37 4.22 10.01
CA LEU A 211 -9.58 5.61 9.58
C LEU A 211 -8.29 6.18 9.01
N THR A 212 -7.17 5.83 9.60
CA THR A 212 -5.81 6.20 9.18
C THR A 212 -4.97 4.94 8.94
N PRO A 213 -3.80 5.07 8.28
CA PRO A 213 -2.91 3.92 8.06
C PRO A 213 -2.16 3.44 9.32
N VAL A 214 -2.59 3.80 10.54
CA VAL A 214 -1.94 3.41 11.81
C VAL A 214 -2.46 2.09 12.34
N GLU A 215 -3.79 1.88 12.31
CA GLU A 215 -4.44 0.68 12.82
C GLU A 215 -3.97 -0.58 12.08
N GLY A 216 -4.01 -1.72 12.74
CA GLY A 216 -3.76 -3.03 12.16
C GLY A 216 -2.39 -3.60 12.52
N LEU A 217 -1.59 -3.90 11.52
CA LEU A 217 -0.28 -4.54 11.69
C LEU A 217 0.71 -3.65 12.45
N LEU A 218 1.64 -4.29 13.15
CA LEU A 218 2.89 -3.63 13.51
C LEU A 218 3.65 -3.31 12.21
N MET A 219 4.17 -2.09 12.06
CA MET A 219 4.80 -1.64 10.81
C MET A 219 6.23 -1.14 11.08
N GLY A 220 6.88 -0.55 10.10
CA GLY A 220 8.24 -0.02 10.27
C GLY A 220 8.34 0.98 11.42
N THR A 221 7.47 2.00 11.40
CA THR A 221 7.42 3.08 12.41
C THR A 221 6.06 3.25 13.08
N ARG A 222 5.00 2.63 12.56
CA ARG A 222 3.63 2.73 13.09
C ARG A 222 3.35 1.60 14.07
N CYS A 223 2.65 1.93 15.16
CA CYS A 223 2.41 0.98 16.26
C CYS A 223 1.46 -0.18 15.90
N GLY A 224 0.57 0.00 14.92
CA GLY A 224 -0.55 -0.92 14.69
C GLY A 224 -1.59 -0.86 15.81
N ASP A 225 -2.32 -1.97 15.99
CA ASP A 225 -3.33 -2.08 17.04
C ASP A 225 -2.74 -1.81 18.43
N ILE A 226 -3.42 -0.93 19.16
CA ILE A 226 -3.09 -0.57 20.53
C ILE A 226 -4.37 -0.32 21.31
N ASP A 227 -4.37 -0.63 22.61
CA ASP A 227 -5.43 -0.20 23.51
C ASP A 227 -5.46 1.35 23.58
N PRO A 228 -6.59 2.02 23.25
CA PRO A 228 -6.71 3.48 23.36
C PRO A 228 -6.40 4.01 24.76
N GLY A 229 -6.64 3.22 25.82
CA GLY A 229 -6.28 3.54 27.20
C GLY A 229 -4.76 3.76 27.40
N VAL A 230 -3.93 3.04 26.64
CA VAL A 230 -2.47 3.23 26.67
C VAL A 230 -2.10 4.64 26.20
N LEU A 231 -2.79 5.16 25.17
CA LEU A 231 -2.50 6.51 24.65
C LEU A 231 -2.79 7.58 25.71
N THR A 232 -3.96 7.54 26.34
CA THR A 232 -4.33 8.48 27.40
C THR A 232 -3.42 8.35 28.63
N PHE A 233 -3.00 7.12 28.96
CA PHE A 233 -2.04 6.87 30.04
C PHE A 233 -0.69 7.55 29.77
N ILE A 234 -0.12 7.36 28.56
CA ILE A 234 1.17 7.95 28.17
C ILE A 234 1.05 9.49 28.09
N MET A 235 -0.05 10.01 27.53
CA MET A 235 -0.32 11.45 27.48
C MET A 235 -0.22 12.07 28.87
N ASN A 236 -0.85 11.46 29.85
CA ASN A 236 -0.85 11.95 31.23
C ASN A 236 0.54 11.80 31.90
N LYS A 237 1.26 10.71 31.62
CA LYS A 237 2.59 10.45 32.25
C LYS A 237 3.68 11.34 31.68
N GLU A 238 3.69 11.55 30.37
CA GLU A 238 4.75 12.27 29.64
C GLU A 238 4.36 13.71 29.28
N GLY A 239 3.14 14.16 29.62
CA GLY A 239 2.65 15.50 29.28
C GLY A 239 2.54 15.74 27.77
N LEU A 240 2.11 14.72 27.01
CA LEU A 240 2.02 14.79 25.55
C LEU A 240 0.68 15.41 25.13
N ASN A 241 0.74 16.29 24.12
CA ASN A 241 -0.44 16.75 23.39
C ASN A 241 -0.78 15.81 22.22
N ALA A 242 -1.89 16.08 21.53
CA ALA A 242 -2.36 15.25 20.40
C ALA A 242 -1.30 15.10 19.29
N ASP A 243 -0.57 16.17 18.94
CA ASP A 243 0.44 16.14 17.88
C ASP A 243 1.62 15.22 18.25
N LYS A 244 2.06 15.30 19.51
CA LYS A 244 3.14 14.43 20.01
C LYS A 244 2.70 12.97 20.06
N VAL A 245 1.45 12.70 20.44
CA VAL A 245 0.90 11.33 20.38
C VAL A 245 0.81 10.86 18.93
N SER A 246 0.34 11.71 18.02
CA SER A 246 0.31 11.39 16.59
C SER A 246 1.71 11.03 16.06
N ASN A 247 2.74 11.80 16.42
CA ASN A 247 4.12 11.46 16.05
C ASN A 247 4.59 10.15 16.66
N LEU A 248 4.32 9.93 17.95
CA LEU A 248 4.67 8.70 18.64
C LEU A 248 4.14 7.46 17.92
N ILE A 249 2.83 7.43 17.59
CA ILE A 249 2.21 6.24 16.99
C ILE A 249 2.51 6.06 15.51
N ASN A 250 2.89 7.14 14.80
CA ASN A 250 3.16 7.10 13.35
C ASN A 250 4.65 6.98 13.01
N LYS A 251 5.56 7.59 13.79
CA LYS A 251 6.97 7.77 13.41
C LYS A 251 7.96 7.11 14.37
N ASP A 252 7.63 7.02 15.67
CA ASP A 252 8.58 6.63 16.70
C ASP A 252 8.27 5.24 17.29
N SER A 253 7.26 4.56 16.75
CA SER A 253 6.80 3.24 17.18
C SER A 253 7.20 2.13 16.20
N GLY A 254 6.38 1.12 16.05
CA GLY A 254 6.62 0.02 15.13
C GLY A 254 7.82 -0.84 15.51
N VAL A 255 8.38 -1.53 14.52
CA VAL A 255 9.58 -2.34 14.74
C VAL A 255 10.79 -1.47 15.11
N LEU A 256 10.83 -0.21 14.62
CA LEU A 256 11.85 0.77 15.04
C LEU A 256 11.79 1.02 16.54
N GLY A 257 10.61 1.40 17.06
CA GLY A 257 10.44 1.73 18.48
C GLY A 257 10.75 0.55 19.40
N ILE A 258 10.37 -0.67 19.01
CA ILE A 258 10.61 -1.89 19.78
C ILE A 258 12.08 -2.30 19.71
N SER A 259 12.64 -2.38 18.50
CA SER A 259 14.03 -2.84 18.32
C SER A 259 15.06 -1.82 18.78
N GLY A 260 14.80 -0.53 18.54
CA GLY A 260 15.77 0.54 18.68
C GLY A 260 16.91 0.47 17.65
N VAL A 261 16.72 -0.30 16.56
CA VAL A 261 17.73 -0.53 15.52
C VAL A 261 17.35 0.21 14.25
N SER A 262 16.24 -0.19 13.61
CA SER A 262 15.83 0.34 12.31
C SER A 262 14.35 0.08 12.04
N SER A 263 13.77 0.84 11.11
CA SER A 263 12.48 0.53 10.48
C SER A 263 12.63 -0.38 9.26
N ASP A 264 13.86 -0.59 8.76
CA ASP A 264 14.13 -1.47 7.62
C ASP A 264 14.22 -2.93 8.07
N MET A 265 13.33 -3.77 7.53
CA MET A 265 13.24 -5.18 7.90
C MET A 265 14.50 -5.98 7.52
N ARG A 266 15.29 -5.52 6.54
CA ARG A 266 16.56 -6.16 6.15
C ARG A 266 17.62 -5.95 7.23
N GLU A 267 17.72 -4.74 7.79
CA GLU A 267 18.61 -4.42 8.89
C GLU A 267 18.20 -5.17 10.16
N LEU A 268 16.89 -5.33 10.39
CA LEU A 268 16.39 -6.14 11.50
C LEU A 268 16.73 -7.61 11.37
N GLU A 269 16.67 -8.19 10.16
CA GLU A 269 17.12 -9.58 9.94
C GLU A 269 18.61 -9.77 10.28
N ILE A 270 19.45 -8.79 9.96
CA ILE A 270 20.87 -8.82 10.33
C ILE A 270 20.99 -8.78 11.85
N ALA A 271 20.32 -7.83 12.51
CA ALA A 271 20.36 -7.72 13.97
C ALA A 271 19.83 -8.97 14.69
N VAL A 272 18.82 -9.64 14.13
CA VAL A 272 18.33 -10.94 14.65
C VAL A 272 19.39 -12.03 14.53
N LYS A 273 20.09 -12.12 13.39
CA LYS A 273 21.19 -13.09 13.19
C LYS A 273 22.37 -12.82 14.14
N GLU A 274 22.59 -11.56 14.52
CA GLU A 274 23.58 -11.15 15.51
C GLU A 274 23.13 -11.37 16.97
N GLY A 275 21.89 -11.84 17.18
CA GLY A 275 21.34 -12.18 18.49
C GLY A 275 20.81 -10.97 19.27
N ASN A 276 20.49 -9.85 18.62
CA ASN A 276 19.90 -8.68 19.28
C ASN A 276 18.51 -9.03 19.86
N PRO A 277 18.31 -9.00 21.18
CA PRO A 277 17.07 -9.49 21.79
C PRO A 277 15.85 -8.62 21.45
N ARG A 278 16.02 -7.31 21.30
CA ARG A 278 14.91 -6.41 20.94
C ARG A 278 14.52 -6.56 19.46
N ALA A 279 15.47 -6.80 18.57
CA ALA A 279 15.19 -7.11 17.15
C ALA A 279 14.44 -8.43 17.03
N ILE A 280 14.81 -9.46 17.83
CA ILE A 280 14.10 -10.75 17.87
C ILE A 280 12.64 -10.56 18.32
N ILE A 281 12.39 -9.76 19.37
CA ILE A 281 11.04 -9.44 19.85
C ILE A 281 10.27 -8.69 18.76
N ALA A 282 10.83 -7.67 18.14
CA ALA A 282 10.19 -6.86 17.11
C ALA A 282 9.74 -7.72 15.90
N MET A 283 10.64 -8.58 15.40
CA MET A 283 10.34 -9.48 14.29
C MET A 283 9.29 -10.55 14.65
N SER A 284 9.34 -11.07 15.88
CA SER A 284 8.36 -12.03 16.37
C SER A 284 6.97 -11.39 16.49
N MET A 285 6.88 -10.17 17.01
CA MET A 285 5.64 -9.39 17.10
C MET A 285 5.06 -9.10 15.71
N TYR A 286 5.93 -8.76 14.76
CA TYR A 286 5.53 -8.45 13.38
C TYR A 286 4.86 -9.67 12.72
N GLY A 287 5.51 -10.82 12.70
CA GLY A 287 4.95 -12.06 12.16
C GLY A 287 3.69 -12.54 12.90
N TYR A 288 3.68 -12.39 14.25
CA TYR A 288 2.54 -12.76 15.08
C TYR A 288 1.28 -11.94 14.76
N ARG A 289 1.42 -10.61 14.54
CA ARG A 289 0.30 -9.76 14.15
C ARG A 289 -0.29 -10.15 12.81
N ILE A 290 0.56 -10.40 11.80
CA ILE A 290 0.13 -10.86 10.48
C ILE A 290 -0.66 -12.16 10.62
N LYS A 291 -0.11 -13.14 11.34
CA LYS A 291 -0.77 -14.43 11.59
C LYS A 291 -2.14 -14.25 12.25
N LYS A 292 -2.27 -13.38 13.26
CA LYS A 292 -3.55 -13.09 13.92
C LYS A 292 -4.60 -12.58 12.94
N TYR A 293 -4.23 -11.64 12.05
CA TYR A 293 -5.14 -11.11 11.04
C TYR A 293 -5.54 -12.16 10.00
N VAL A 294 -4.60 -13.02 9.55
CA VAL A 294 -4.92 -14.14 8.67
C VAL A 294 -5.96 -15.06 9.32
N GLY A 295 -5.76 -15.43 10.59
CA GLY A 295 -6.72 -16.25 11.34
C GLY A 295 -8.08 -15.57 11.54
N ALA A 296 -8.09 -14.27 11.89
CA ALA A 296 -9.30 -13.49 12.09
C ALA A 296 -10.12 -13.39 10.79
N TYR A 297 -9.46 -13.12 9.66
CA TYR A 297 -10.13 -12.99 8.38
C TYR A 297 -10.57 -14.32 7.79
N ALA A 298 -9.84 -15.40 8.03
CA ALA A 298 -10.32 -16.74 7.72
C ALA A 298 -11.60 -17.06 8.50
N ALA A 299 -11.68 -16.68 9.77
CA ALA A 299 -12.91 -16.84 10.58
C ALA A 299 -14.05 -15.95 10.07
N ALA A 300 -13.78 -14.67 9.75
CA ALA A 300 -14.79 -13.72 9.27
C ALA A 300 -15.43 -14.17 7.94
N MET A 301 -14.65 -14.79 7.04
CA MET A 301 -15.13 -15.31 5.76
C MET A 301 -15.66 -16.74 5.80
N GLY A 302 -15.59 -17.42 6.96
CA GLY A 302 -15.95 -18.84 7.08
C GLY A 302 -14.98 -19.78 6.37
N GLY A 303 -13.72 -19.39 6.23
CA GLY A 303 -12.62 -20.11 5.60
C GLY A 303 -11.77 -19.20 4.72
N VAL A 304 -10.73 -19.78 4.14
CA VAL A 304 -9.83 -19.13 3.17
C VAL A 304 -9.44 -20.15 2.11
N ASP A 305 -9.36 -19.70 0.85
CA ASP A 305 -8.97 -20.54 -0.27
C ASP A 305 -7.56 -20.16 -0.76
N ILE A 306 -7.23 -18.86 -0.72
CA ILE A 306 -5.94 -18.33 -1.19
C ILE A 306 -5.38 -17.33 -0.18
N LEU A 307 -4.10 -17.48 0.19
CA LEU A 307 -3.31 -16.50 0.94
C LEU A 307 -2.23 -15.93 0.02
N VAL A 308 -2.28 -14.62 -0.22
CA VAL A 308 -1.32 -13.92 -1.10
C VAL A 308 -0.36 -13.09 -0.25
N PHE A 309 0.94 -13.26 -0.45
CA PHE A 309 1.99 -12.40 0.07
C PHE A 309 2.46 -11.43 -1.00
N THR A 310 2.53 -10.13 -0.66
CA THR A 310 2.96 -9.06 -1.54
C THR A 310 3.60 -7.91 -0.73
N GLY A 311 4.09 -6.89 -1.44
CA GLY A 311 4.87 -5.81 -0.83
C GLY A 311 6.29 -6.25 -0.48
N GLY A 312 7.19 -5.30 -0.28
CA GLY A 312 8.62 -5.57 -0.22
C GLY A 312 9.06 -6.66 0.76
N VAL A 313 8.40 -6.79 1.91
CA VAL A 313 8.64 -7.85 2.91
C VAL A 313 7.96 -9.15 2.47
N GLY A 314 6.68 -9.09 2.07
CA GLY A 314 5.93 -10.27 1.64
C GLY A 314 6.54 -10.96 0.43
N GLU A 315 7.08 -10.20 -0.50
CA GLU A 315 7.71 -10.68 -1.73
C GLU A 315 9.10 -11.27 -1.49
N ASN A 316 9.89 -10.69 -0.57
CA ASN A 316 11.33 -10.97 -0.51
C ASN A 316 11.78 -11.66 0.79
N GLN A 317 11.07 -11.55 1.91
CA GLN A 317 11.48 -12.18 3.17
C GLN A 317 10.86 -13.55 3.38
N THR A 318 11.60 -14.59 3.00
CA THR A 318 11.20 -15.99 3.15
C THR A 318 10.97 -16.37 4.62
N SER A 319 11.79 -15.86 5.51
CA SER A 319 11.68 -16.04 6.97
C SER A 319 10.36 -15.54 7.54
N MET A 320 9.88 -14.41 7.04
CA MET A 320 8.61 -13.82 7.50
C MET A 320 7.41 -14.64 7.03
N ARG A 321 7.37 -15.05 5.75
CA ARG A 321 6.31 -15.93 5.23
C ARG A 321 6.25 -17.24 6.01
N LYS A 322 7.41 -17.81 6.34
CA LYS A 322 7.53 -19.01 7.19
C LYS A 322 6.96 -18.76 8.60
N ALA A 323 7.32 -17.65 9.24
CA ALA A 323 6.82 -17.31 10.57
C ALA A 323 5.29 -17.11 10.60
N VAL A 324 4.73 -16.53 9.53
CA VAL A 324 3.28 -16.35 9.40
C VAL A 324 2.57 -17.68 9.21
N CYS A 325 3.05 -18.55 8.31
CA CYS A 325 2.41 -19.82 7.97
C CYS A 325 2.61 -20.93 9.02
N GLN A 326 3.62 -20.81 9.89
CA GLN A 326 3.93 -21.82 10.90
C GLN A 326 2.74 -22.07 11.86
N ASN A 327 2.39 -23.33 12.11
CA ASN A 327 1.26 -23.73 12.96
C ASN A 327 -0.11 -23.20 12.47
N MET A 328 -0.28 -23.10 11.13
CA MET A 328 -1.55 -22.73 10.50
C MET A 328 -2.18 -23.90 9.72
N GLU A 329 -1.69 -25.12 9.93
CA GLU A 329 -2.17 -26.34 9.29
C GLU A 329 -3.63 -26.63 9.66
N TYR A 330 -4.08 -26.17 10.83
CA TYR A 330 -5.46 -26.33 11.31
C TYR A 330 -6.49 -25.59 10.43
N ILE A 331 -6.09 -24.55 9.70
CA ILE A 331 -6.93 -23.89 8.69
C ILE A 331 -6.63 -24.35 7.26
N GLY A 332 -5.69 -25.29 7.11
CA GLY A 332 -5.33 -25.89 5.83
C GLY A 332 -4.16 -25.26 5.12
N ILE A 333 -3.35 -24.42 5.78
CA ILE A 333 -2.13 -23.84 5.22
C ILE A 333 -0.95 -24.78 5.48
N HIS A 334 -0.35 -25.31 4.42
CA HIS A 334 0.88 -26.10 4.45
C HIS A 334 1.92 -25.47 3.54
N LEU A 335 2.91 -24.80 4.13
CA LEU A 335 3.98 -24.13 3.38
C LEU A 335 4.99 -25.12 2.84
N ASP A 336 5.34 -25.03 1.56
CA ASP A 336 6.52 -25.71 0.98
C ASP A 336 7.76 -24.90 1.32
N HIS A 337 8.50 -25.35 2.33
CA HIS A 337 9.71 -24.67 2.78
C HIS A 337 10.81 -24.63 1.72
N ALA A 338 10.95 -25.67 0.90
CA ALA A 338 11.98 -25.74 -0.12
C ALA A 338 11.73 -24.71 -1.23
N ILE A 339 10.48 -24.60 -1.68
CA ILE A 339 10.09 -23.57 -2.67
C ILE A 339 10.16 -22.18 -2.02
N ASN A 340 9.55 -22.00 -0.83
CA ASN A 340 9.51 -20.68 -0.17
C ASN A 340 10.91 -20.07 -0.01
N ASP A 341 11.90 -20.87 0.37
CA ASP A 341 13.25 -20.39 0.68
C ASP A 341 14.01 -19.89 -0.56
N THR A 342 13.52 -20.19 -1.77
CA THR A 342 14.12 -19.77 -3.04
C THR A 342 13.41 -18.58 -3.71
N ILE A 343 12.20 -18.19 -3.22
CA ILE A 343 11.39 -17.19 -3.91
C ILE A 343 11.59 -15.80 -3.31
N GLN A 344 12.02 -14.88 -4.17
CA GLN A 344 12.14 -13.44 -3.88
C GLN A 344 11.68 -12.66 -5.13
N GLY A 345 10.68 -11.77 -4.94
CA GLY A 345 10.18 -10.85 -5.96
C GLY A 345 9.63 -11.53 -7.23
N LYS A 346 9.10 -12.75 -7.12
CA LYS A 346 8.57 -13.51 -8.26
C LYS A 346 7.24 -14.15 -7.93
N GLU A 347 6.37 -14.24 -8.93
CA GLU A 347 5.12 -14.99 -8.84
C GLU A 347 5.40 -16.47 -8.64
N MET A 348 4.92 -17.05 -7.54
CA MET A 348 5.11 -18.47 -7.25
C MET A 348 4.14 -18.98 -6.18
N VAL A 349 3.53 -20.12 -6.43
CA VAL A 349 2.86 -20.91 -5.39
C VAL A 349 3.93 -21.51 -4.46
N ILE A 350 3.76 -21.24 -3.17
CA ILE A 350 4.71 -21.66 -2.11
C ILE A 350 4.05 -22.57 -1.06
N SER A 351 2.87 -23.11 -1.34
CA SER A 351 2.23 -24.15 -0.55
C SER A 351 2.46 -25.53 -1.16
N THR A 352 2.41 -26.57 -0.29
CA THR A 352 2.51 -27.96 -0.75
C THR A 352 1.26 -28.37 -1.54
N PRO A 353 1.31 -29.44 -2.36
CA PRO A 353 0.14 -29.95 -3.09
C PRO A 353 -1.02 -30.39 -2.18
N GLU A 354 -0.74 -30.78 -0.93
CA GLU A 354 -1.73 -31.22 0.04
C GLU A 354 -2.39 -30.05 0.78
N SER A 355 -1.87 -28.84 0.62
CA SER A 355 -2.42 -27.65 1.24
C SER A 355 -3.82 -27.37 0.70
N LYS A 356 -4.80 -27.23 1.61
CA LYS A 356 -6.17 -26.83 1.25
C LYS A 356 -6.24 -25.36 0.87
N VAL A 357 -5.38 -24.55 1.46
CA VAL A 357 -5.23 -23.12 1.16
C VAL A 357 -4.01 -22.96 0.28
N THR A 358 -4.19 -22.42 -0.90
CA THR A 358 -3.06 -22.07 -1.76
C THR A 358 -2.35 -20.84 -1.19
N VAL A 359 -1.05 -20.97 -0.91
CA VAL A 359 -0.21 -19.83 -0.53
C VAL A 359 0.62 -19.42 -1.73
N ILE A 360 0.55 -18.15 -2.09
CA ILE A 360 1.21 -17.64 -3.31
C ILE A 360 1.89 -16.29 -3.02
N VAL A 361 3.05 -16.08 -3.65
CA VAL A 361 3.69 -14.77 -3.73
C VAL A 361 3.29 -14.13 -5.06
N VAL A 362 2.80 -12.90 -4.99
CA VAL A 362 2.48 -12.08 -6.17
C VAL A 362 3.06 -10.69 -5.95
N PRO A 363 4.10 -10.27 -6.68
CA PRO A 363 4.60 -8.91 -6.64
C PRO A 363 3.48 -7.91 -7.00
N THR A 364 3.38 -6.84 -6.22
CA THR A 364 2.40 -5.79 -6.53
C THR A 364 2.86 -4.93 -7.70
N ASP A 365 1.90 -4.46 -8.48
CA ASP A 365 2.13 -3.50 -9.57
C ASP A 365 1.03 -2.44 -9.54
N GLU A 366 1.17 -1.48 -8.63
CA GLU A 366 0.20 -0.40 -8.47
C GLU A 366 0.25 0.59 -9.63
N GLU A 367 1.41 0.77 -10.25
CA GLU A 367 1.61 1.64 -11.42
C GLU A 367 0.85 1.10 -12.63
N TYR A 368 0.88 -0.21 -12.85
CA TYR A 368 0.07 -0.87 -13.87
C TYR A 368 -1.42 -0.65 -13.65
N VAL A 369 -1.90 -0.80 -12.42
CA VAL A 369 -3.32 -0.59 -12.09
C VAL A 369 -3.75 0.86 -12.35
N ILE A 370 -2.92 1.83 -11.97
CA ILE A 370 -3.19 3.25 -12.22
C ILE A 370 -3.26 3.51 -13.72
N ALA A 371 -2.34 2.97 -14.49
CA ALA A 371 -2.31 3.12 -15.95
C ALA A 371 -3.51 2.44 -16.62
N SER A 372 -3.86 1.21 -16.21
CA SER A 372 -5.01 0.47 -16.73
C SER A 372 -6.33 1.18 -16.42
N ASP A 373 -6.56 1.60 -15.17
CA ASP A 373 -7.75 2.37 -14.80
C ASP A 373 -7.86 3.69 -15.60
N THR A 374 -6.72 4.35 -15.82
CA THR A 374 -6.67 5.58 -16.62
C THR A 374 -7.10 5.31 -18.05
N GLN A 375 -6.59 4.26 -18.67
CA GLN A 375 -6.96 3.85 -20.02
C GLN A 375 -8.45 3.49 -20.12
N ASP A 376 -8.95 2.69 -19.18
CA ASP A 376 -10.34 2.22 -19.19
C ASP A 376 -11.33 3.38 -19.06
N ILE A 377 -11.04 4.37 -18.22
CA ILE A 377 -11.87 5.56 -18.03
C ILE A 377 -11.92 6.40 -19.30
N LEU A 378 -10.78 6.59 -19.96
CA LEU A 378 -10.71 7.40 -21.19
C LEU A 378 -11.25 6.64 -22.40
N GLY A 379 -11.02 5.33 -22.51
CA GLY A 379 -11.54 4.49 -23.59
C GLY A 379 -13.06 4.37 -23.60
N ASN A 380 -13.71 4.51 -22.43
CA ASN A 380 -15.17 4.51 -22.31
C ASN A 380 -15.82 5.88 -22.61
N GLN A 381 -15.03 6.92 -22.89
CA GLN A 381 -15.52 8.27 -23.25
C GLN A 381 -15.54 8.52 -24.76
N VAL A 382 -15.05 7.58 -25.56
CA VAL A 382 -15.09 7.59 -27.02
C VAL A 382 -16.19 6.59 -27.44
#